data_4e0e92cbcfa2f292d890b85b04f9100b
#
_entry.id   4e0e92cbcfa2f292d890b85b04f9100b
#
_cell.length_a   1.000
_cell.length_b   1.000
_cell.length_c   1.000
_cell.angle_alpha   90.00
_cell.angle_beta   90.00
_cell.angle_gamma   90.00
#
_symmetry.space_group_name_H-M   'P 1'
#
loop_
_entity.id
_entity.type
_entity.pdbx_description
1 polymer ?
#
loop_
_entity_poly.entity_id
_entity_poly.type
_entity_poly.pdbx_seq_one_letter_code
_entity_poly.pdbx_strand_id
1 'polypeptide(L)'
;MGTISLETASNLYWLGRNTEICSLLIDIFSNTFDSMLDKDNTCYIDLCEEMGIPNTYVDGDDFIKRFIFDDNNSHSIISNLDNAYNNAVLSKDVIKHECYSYLRLASNLLRDINTKQLYRLLNVQDNIFSFFGSILEYMEDEVAYNIVLMGKYIERIDIFLRLGEDTERIDKMYHRLNRIIPGNKFDISKVEYNLQYVNSLFERYCINNGL
;
A
#
# COMPACT_ATOMS: atom_id res chain seq x y z
N MET A 1 26.41 -8.26 11.34
CA MET A 1 25.06 -8.07 10.80
C MET A 1 24.11 -8.72 11.78
N GLY A 2 23.24 -7.96 12.45
CA GLY A 2 22.20 -8.52 13.29
C GLY A 2 21.13 -9.14 12.38
N THR A 3 20.75 -10.37 12.63
CA THR A 3 19.63 -11.00 11.94
C THR A 3 18.36 -10.27 12.34
N ILE A 4 17.60 -9.77 11.36
CA ILE A 4 16.28 -9.19 11.57
C ILE A 4 15.38 -10.30 12.13
N SER A 5 14.60 -10.03 13.19
CA SER A 5 13.65 -11.00 13.71
C SER A 5 12.48 -11.21 12.73
N LEU A 6 11.84 -12.37 12.75
CA LEU A 6 10.66 -12.65 11.93
C LEU A 6 9.52 -11.65 12.22
N GLU A 7 9.38 -11.20 13.47
CA GLU A 7 8.41 -10.17 13.85
C GLU A 7 8.73 -8.83 13.19
N THR A 8 9.99 -8.39 13.24
CA THR A 8 10.42 -7.17 12.54
C THR A 8 10.23 -7.29 11.03
N ALA A 9 10.58 -8.44 10.44
CA ALA A 9 10.35 -8.70 9.01
C ALA A 9 8.87 -8.60 8.64
N SER A 10 7.97 -9.16 9.47
CA SER A 10 6.52 -9.04 9.28
C SER A 10 6.06 -7.59 9.35
N ASN A 11 6.51 -6.81 10.35
CA ASN A 11 6.15 -5.40 10.48
C ASN A 11 6.63 -4.58 9.28
N LEU A 12 7.85 -4.83 8.78
CA LEU A 12 8.40 -4.16 7.60
C LEU A 12 7.60 -4.49 6.32
N TYR A 13 7.21 -5.75 6.17
CA TYR A 13 6.39 -6.19 5.05
C TYR A 13 5.01 -5.50 5.04
N TRP A 14 4.33 -5.49 6.19
CA TRP A 14 3.05 -4.82 6.33
C TRP A 14 3.17 -3.30 6.26
N LEU A 15 4.27 -2.72 6.69
CA LEU A 15 4.57 -1.32 6.47
C LEU A 15 4.57 -0.99 4.98
N GLY A 16 5.28 -1.78 4.17
CA GLY A 16 5.31 -1.59 2.72
C GLY A 16 3.93 -1.72 2.08
N ARG A 17 3.15 -2.74 2.47
CA ARG A 17 1.78 -2.96 1.99
C ARG A 17 0.84 -1.81 2.37
N ASN A 18 0.76 -1.49 3.66
CA ASN A 18 -0.16 -0.46 4.16
C ASN A 18 0.17 0.94 3.62
N THR A 19 1.46 1.23 3.38
CA THR A 19 1.86 2.50 2.77
C THR A 19 1.47 2.55 1.29
N GLU A 20 1.67 1.46 0.56
CA GLU A 20 1.34 1.41 -0.87
C GLU A 20 -0.16 1.45 -1.11
N ILE A 21 -0.96 0.71 -0.31
CA ILE A 21 -2.42 0.75 -0.46
C ILE A 21 -2.96 2.16 -0.24
N CYS A 22 -2.42 2.94 0.72
CA CYS A 22 -2.83 4.33 0.91
C CYS A 22 -2.64 5.17 -0.35
N SER A 23 -1.47 5.05 -1.02
CA SER A 23 -1.20 5.76 -2.27
C SER A 23 -2.18 5.36 -3.37
N LEU A 24 -2.44 4.06 -3.51
CA LEU A 24 -3.37 3.54 -4.52
C LEU A 24 -4.82 3.94 -4.23
N LEU A 25 -5.25 3.88 -2.97
CA LEU A 25 -6.61 4.29 -2.59
C LEU A 25 -6.86 5.78 -2.83
N ILE A 26 -5.85 6.65 -2.72
CA ILE A 26 -5.98 8.07 -3.08
C ILE A 26 -6.22 8.22 -4.59
N ASP A 27 -5.46 7.51 -5.43
CA ASP A 27 -5.64 7.53 -6.88
C ASP A 27 -7.01 6.95 -7.29
N ILE A 28 -7.37 5.80 -6.74
CA ILE A 28 -8.64 5.12 -6.99
C ILE A 28 -9.81 6.01 -6.56
N PHE A 29 -9.75 6.57 -5.35
CA PHE A 29 -10.76 7.48 -4.84
C PHE A 29 -10.94 8.69 -5.75
N SER A 30 -9.84 9.32 -6.20
CA SER A 30 -9.89 10.50 -7.07
C SER A 30 -10.61 10.18 -8.39
N ASN A 31 -10.28 9.06 -9.03
CA ASN A 31 -10.91 8.62 -10.27
C ASN A 31 -12.40 8.28 -10.07
N THR A 32 -12.74 7.63 -8.95
CA THR A 32 -14.12 7.30 -8.62
C THR A 32 -14.94 8.54 -8.32
N PHE A 33 -14.36 9.48 -7.56
CA PHE A 33 -15.00 10.76 -7.24
C PHE A 33 -15.29 11.58 -8.50
N ASP A 34 -14.35 11.68 -9.44
CA ASP A 34 -14.56 12.33 -10.73
C ASP A 34 -15.69 11.63 -11.51
N SER A 35 -15.70 10.30 -11.50
CA SER A 35 -16.79 9.53 -12.13
C SER A 35 -18.16 9.75 -11.47
N MET A 36 -18.19 9.91 -10.14
CA MET A 36 -19.43 10.25 -9.40
C MET A 36 -19.95 11.64 -9.74
N LEU A 37 -19.05 12.60 -10.00
CA LEU A 37 -19.44 13.96 -10.42
C LEU A 37 -19.92 13.99 -11.86
N ASP A 38 -19.26 13.24 -12.76
CA ASP A 38 -19.51 13.33 -14.20
C ASP A 38 -20.67 12.44 -14.68
N LYS A 39 -20.91 11.31 -14.00
CA LYS A 39 -21.85 10.28 -14.46
C LYS A 39 -22.98 10.04 -13.48
N ASP A 40 -22.67 9.36 -12.37
CA ASP A 40 -23.64 8.90 -11.38
C ASP A 40 -23.00 8.79 -10.00
N ASN A 41 -23.66 9.36 -9.00
CA ASN A 41 -23.21 9.34 -7.60
C ASN A 41 -23.11 7.92 -7.00
N THR A 42 -23.48 6.88 -7.74
CA THR A 42 -23.41 5.47 -7.34
C THR A 42 -22.20 4.73 -7.89
N CYS A 43 -21.29 5.36 -8.65
CA CYS A 43 -20.10 4.72 -9.22
C CYS A 43 -19.18 4.05 -8.16
N TYR A 44 -19.28 4.44 -6.90
CA TYR A 44 -18.54 3.79 -5.80
C TYR A 44 -19.00 2.33 -5.56
N ILE A 45 -20.19 1.95 -5.99
CA ILE A 45 -20.70 0.57 -5.84
C ILE A 45 -19.86 -0.38 -6.69
N ASP A 46 -19.61 0.02 -7.95
CA ASP A 46 -18.77 -0.76 -8.88
C ASP A 46 -17.35 -0.91 -8.32
N LEU A 47 -16.81 0.17 -7.76
CA LEU A 47 -15.49 0.12 -7.09
C LEU A 47 -15.47 -0.89 -5.93
N CYS A 48 -16.51 -0.91 -5.09
CA CYS A 48 -16.58 -1.87 -3.99
C CYS A 48 -16.57 -3.32 -4.50
N GLU A 49 -17.29 -3.60 -5.59
CA GLU A 49 -17.33 -4.93 -6.22
C GLU A 49 -15.97 -5.32 -6.80
N GLU A 50 -15.32 -4.45 -7.56
CA GLU A 50 -14.01 -4.68 -8.18
C GLU A 50 -12.92 -4.91 -7.12
N MET A 51 -12.92 -4.10 -6.07
CA MET A 51 -11.98 -4.23 -4.96
C MET A 51 -12.27 -5.42 -4.03
N GLY A 52 -13.47 -6.02 -4.13
CA GLY A 52 -13.94 -7.08 -3.24
C GLY A 52 -14.12 -6.61 -1.80
N ILE A 53 -14.51 -5.33 -1.60
CA ILE A 53 -14.82 -4.76 -0.28
C ILE A 53 -16.34 -4.70 -0.07
N PRO A 54 -16.83 -4.97 1.16
CA PRO A 54 -18.26 -4.89 1.45
C PRO A 54 -18.77 -3.46 1.23
N ASN A 55 -19.82 -3.29 0.41
CA ASN A 55 -20.51 -2.01 0.33
C ASN A 55 -21.39 -1.82 1.57
N THR A 56 -20.91 -1.04 2.52
CA THR A 56 -21.62 -0.68 3.76
C THR A 56 -22.00 0.80 3.79
N TYR A 57 -21.88 1.48 2.66
CA TYR A 57 -22.17 2.90 2.52
C TYR A 57 -23.65 3.13 2.20
N VAL A 58 -24.23 4.18 2.78
CA VAL A 58 -25.64 4.52 2.59
C VAL A 58 -25.86 5.25 1.26
N ASP A 59 -24.93 6.13 0.90
CA ASP A 59 -24.93 6.94 -0.32
C ASP A 59 -23.50 7.40 -0.67
N GLY A 60 -23.36 8.18 -1.74
CA GLY A 60 -22.06 8.67 -2.20
C GLY A 60 -21.38 9.61 -1.19
N ASP A 61 -22.13 10.42 -0.45
CA ASP A 61 -21.57 11.32 0.56
C ASP A 61 -21.02 10.52 1.77
N ASP A 62 -21.73 9.46 2.18
CA ASP A 62 -21.27 8.53 3.21
C ASP A 62 -20.04 7.75 2.74
N PHE A 63 -20.01 7.32 1.46
CA PHE A 63 -18.82 6.72 0.85
C PHE A 63 -17.63 7.66 0.94
N ILE A 64 -17.72 8.89 0.42
CA ILE A 64 -16.63 9.87 0.43
C ILE A 64 -16.08 10.04 1.84
N LYS A 65 -16.96 10.21 2.82
CA LYS A 65 -16.56 10.44 4.21
C LYS A 65 -15.89 9.22 4.83
N ARG A 66 -16.50 8.04 4.71
CA ARG A 66 -16.05 6.84 5.43
C ARG A 66 -14.90 6.14 4.71
N PHE A 67 -14.84 6.20 3.40
CA PHE A 67 -13.71 5.64 2.64
C PHE A 67 -12.39 6.36 2.94
N ILE A 68 -12.45 7.66 3.25
CA ILE A 68 -11.26 8.45 3.57
C ILE A 68 -10.96 8.46 5.07
N PHE A 69 -11.97 8.72 5.92
CA PHE A 69 -11.75 9.17 7.31
C PHE A 69 -12.27 8.22 8.40
N ASP A 70 -12.85 7.07 8.08
CA ASP A 70 -13.39 6.15 9.09
C ASP A 70 -12.28 5.24 9.66
N ASP A 71 -11.80 5.55 10.85
CA ASP A 71 -10.77 4.77 11.58
C ASP A 71 -11.22 3.32 11.88
N ASN A 72 -12.52 3.04 11.90
CA ASN A 72 -13.06 1.70 12.15
C ASN A 72 -13.25 0.88 10.87
N ASN A 73 -13.10 1.50 9.71
CA ASN A 73 -13.17 0.82 8.43
C ASN A 73 -11.75 0.39 7.99
N SER A 74 -11.44 -0.90 8.02
CA SER A 74 -10.15 -1.45 7.62
C SER A 74 -9.76 -1.16 6.16
N HIS A 75 -10.74 -0.76 5.33
CA HIS A 75 -10.52 -0.40 3.92
C HIS A 75 -10.38 1.12 3.71
N SER A 76 -10.48 1.93 4.77
CA SER A 76 -10.32 3.39 4.65
C SER A 76 -8.86 3.80 4.47
N ILE A 77 -8.64 4.98 3.90
CA ILE A 77 -7.31 5.56 3.73
C ILE A 77 -6.66 5.81 5.10
N ILE A 78 -7.41 6.39 6.05
CA ILE A 78 -6.86 6.72 7.37
C ILE A 78 -6.46 5.48 8.17
N SER A 79 -7.28 4.42 8.17
CA SER A 79 -6.98 3.17 8.89
C SER A 79 -5.70 2.51 8.35
N ASN A 80 -5.53 2.45 7.02
CA ASN A 80 -4.33 1.90 6.40
C ASN A 80 -3.09 2.77 6.68
N LEU A 81 -3.23 4.10 6.69
CA LEU A 81 -2.13 5.01 6.98
C LEU A 81 -1.68 4.91 8.44
N ASP A 82 -2.61 4.78 9.38
CA ASP A 82 -2.30 4.55 10.79
C ASP A 82 -1.62 3.18 11.00
N ASN A 83 -2.07 2.14 10.30
CA ASN A 83 -1.41 0.84 10.32
C ASN A 83 0.03 0.92 9.76
N ALA A 84 0.24 1.68 8.66
CA ALA A 84 1.57 1.93 8.13
C ALA A 84 2.48 2.62 9.17
N TYR A 85 1.99 3.70 9.79
CA TYR A 85 2.73 4.41 10.82
C TYR A 85 3.06 3.51 12.04
N ASN A 86 2.10 2.73 12.51
CA ASN A 86 2.28 1.81 13.64
C ASN A 86 3.35 0.76 13.32
N ASN A 87 3.32 0.15 12.14
CA ASN A 87 4.34 -0.81 11.71
C ASN A 87 5.74 -0.17 11.60
N ALA A 88 5.82 1.09 11.18
CA ALA A 88 7.07 1.83 11.14
C ALA A 88 7.62 2.08 12.56
N VAL A 89 6.77 2.45 13.51
CA VAL A 89 7.14 2.64 14.92
C VAL A 89 7.61 1.34 15.57
N LEU A 90 6.94 0.21 15.27
CA LEU A 90 7.35 -1.12 15.75
C LEU A 90 8.70 -1.55 15.16
N SER A 91 9.10 -0.99 14.02
CA SER A 91 10.35 -1.28 13.33
C SER A 91 11.42 -0.17 13.52
N LYS A 92 11.27 0.70 14.53
CA LYS A 92 12.14 1.88 14.75
C LYS A 92 13.62 1.56 14.93
N ASP A 93 13.96 0.33 15.32
CA ASP A 93 15.35 -0.09 15.47
C ASP A 93 16.05 -0.33 14.12
N VAL A 94 15.27 -0.44 13.04
CA VAL A 94 15.72 -0.68 11.68
C VAL A 94 15.41 0.51 10.76
N ILE A 95 14.29 1.21 10.99
CA ILE A 95 13.87 2.38 10.23
C ILE A 95 14.20 3.65 11.01
N LYS A 96 14.98 4.53 10.39
CA LYS A 96 15.32 5.82 11.00
C LYS A 96 14.10 6.74 11.15
N HIS A 97 14.14 7.59 12.16
CA HIS A 97 13.09 8.56 12.47
C HIS A 97 12.72 9.44 11.27
N GLU A 98 13.69 9.82 10.46
CA GLU A 98 13.51 10.62 9.26
C GLU A 98 12.53 9.98 8.28
N CYS A 99 12.58 8.65 8.16
CA CYS A 99 11.68 7.93 7.26
C CYS A 99 10.22 7.95 7.76
N TYR A 100 9.96 7.44 8.96
CA TYR A 100 8.58 7.32 9.43
C TYR A 100 7.94 8.66 9.82
N SER A 101 8.71 9.75 9.93
CA SER A 101 8.19 11.10 10.09
C SER A 101 7.29 11.52 8.92
N TYR A 102 7.57 11.06 7.71
CA TYR A 102 6.71 11.34 6.56
C TYR A 102 5.34 10.68 6.68
N LEU A 103 5.25 9.46 7.22
CA LEU A 103 3.96 8.81 7.47
C LEU A 103 3.16 9.55 8.55
N ARG A 104 3.85 10.07 9.59
CA ARG A 104 3.21 10.90 10.60
C ARG A 104 2.69 12.22 10.02
N LEU A 105 3.47 12.85 9.15
CA LEU A 105 3.03 14.06 8.44
C LEU A 105 1.82 13.78 7.55
N ALA A 106 1.82 12.67 6.82
CA ALA A 106 0.69 12.23 6.01
C ALA A 106 -0.58 12.03 6.85
N SER A 107 -0.47 11.31 8.00
CA SER A 107 -1.60 11.07 8.91
C SER A 107 -2.15 12.38 9.50
N ASN A 108 -1.29 13.29 9.94
CA ASN A 108 -1.70 14.60 10.44
C ASN A 108 -2.42 15.42 9.37
N LEU A 109 -1.86 15.47 8.15
CA LEU A 109 -2.49 16.17 7.02
C LEU A 109 -3.86 15.59 6.69
N LEU A 110 -3.99 14.25 6.68
CA LEU A 110 -5.26 13.60 6.38
C LEU A 110 -6.33 13.93 7.42
N ARG A 111 -5.98 13.98 8.70
CA ARG A 111 -6.89 14.36 9.79
C ARG A 111 -7.32 15.84 9.75
N ASP A 112 -6.52 16.70 9.13
CA ASP A 112 -6.83 18.13 8.93
C ASP A 112 -7.70 18.40 7.69
N ILE A 113 -7.90 17.40 6.81
CA ILE A 113 -8.72 17.53 5.60
C ILE A 113 -10.21 17.33 5.95
N ASN A 114 -11.07 18.10 5.31
CA ASN A 114 -12.52 17.87 5.30
C ASN A 114 -13.00 17.64 3.85
N THR A 115 -14.26 17.22 3.70
CA THR A 115 -14.85 16.88 2.38
C THR A 115 -14.85 18.02 1.36
N LYS A 116 -14.63 19.26 1.77
CA LYS A 116 -14.48 20.44 0.87
C LYS A 116 -13.04 20.65 0.39
N GLN A 117 -12.08 19.90 0.92
CA GLN A 117 -10.65 20.08 0.69
C GLN A 117 -9.99 18.79 0.14
N LEU A 118 -10.74 17.96 -0.57
CA LEU A 118 -10.25 16.66 -1.09
C LEU A 118 -9.03 16.78 -1.99
N TYR A 119 -8.84 17.92 -2.66
CA TYR A 119 -7.62 18.22 -3.43
C TYR A 119 -6.33 18.13 -2.59
N ARG A 120 -6.42 18.25 -1.26
CA ARG A 120 -5.26 18.12 -0.35
C ARG A 120 -4.81 16.67 -0.16
N LEU A 121 -5.57 15.67 -0.63
CA LEU A 121 -5.14 14.27 -0.65
C LEU A 121 -3.84 14.08 -1.43
N LEU A 122 -3.59 14.90 -2.45
CA LEU A 122 -2.30 14.90 -3.17
C LEU A 122 -1.12 15.21 -2.22
N ASN A 123 -1.28 16.12 -1.25
CA ASN A 123 -0.24 16.42 -0.28
C ASN A 123 0.01 15.23 0.69
N VAL A 124 -1.03 14.46 0.98
CA VAL A 124 -0.89 13.20 1.74
C VAL A 124 -0.08 12.19 0.93
N GLN A 125 -0.41 12.03 -0.35
CA GLN A 125 0.30 11.14 -1.28
C GLN A 125 1.77 11.55 -1.48
N ASP A 126 2.08 12.84 -1.57
CA ASP A 126 3.45 13.37 -1.64
C ASP A 126 4.30 12.95 -0.43
N ASN A 127 3.72 12.94 0.77
CA ASN A 127 4.41 12.43 1.97
C ASN A 127 4.62 10.92 1.92
N ILE A 128 3.69 10.15 1.34
CA ILE A 128 3.86 8.71 1.11
C ILE A 128 5.02 8.46 0.13
N PHE A 129 5.11 9.22 -0.96
CA PHE A 129 6.24 9.13 -1.90
C PHE A 129 7.56 9.54 -1.25
N SER A 130 7.53 10.57 -0.40
CA SER A 130 8.70 11.00 0.38
C SER A 130 9.16 9.93 1.36
N PHE A 131 8.25 9.19 1.98
CA PHE A 131 8.60 8.01 2.78
C PHE A 131 9.37 6.98 1.95
N PHE A 132 8.86 6.57 0.78
CA PHE A 132 9.56 5.60 -0.07
C PHE A 132 10.90 6.12 -0.60
N GLY A 133 11.03 7.42 -0.87
CA GLY A 133 12.31 8.04 -1.21
C GLY A 133 13.30 8.01 -0.05
N SER A 134 12.84 8.30 1.16
CA SER A 134 13.67 8.36 2.35
C SER A 134 14.20 6.99 2.79
N ILE A 135 13.43 5.91 2.65
CA ILE A 135 13.94 4.57 2.96
C ILE A 135 15.10 4.16 2.06
N LEU A 136 15.10 4.58 0.79
CA LEU A 136 16.21 4.35 -0.13
C LEU A 136 17.51 5.02 0.36
N GLU A 137 17.39 6.21 0.97
CA GLU A 137 18.56 7.00 1.43
C GLU A 137 19.03 6.59 2.81
N TYR A 138 18.11 6.23 3.72
CA TYR A 138 18.43 6.09 5.13
C TYR A 138 18.43 4.66 5.67
N MET A 139 17.88 3.66 4.96
CA MET A 139 17.93 2.28 5.41
C MET A 139 19.28 1.64 5.02
N GLU A 140 20.06 1.27 6.03
CA GLU A 140 21.37 0.66 5.86
C GLU A 140 21.31 -0.87 5.68
N ASP A 141 20.26 -1.51 6.21
CA ASP A 141 20.05 -2.95 6.10
C ASP A 141 19.30 -3.27 4.79
N GLU A 142 20.01 -3.88 3.85
CA GLU A 142 19.47 -4.24 2.52
C GLU A 142 18.32 -5.25 2.62
N VAL A 143 18.36 -6.19 3.57
CA VAL A 143 17.29 -7.17 3.77
C VAL A 143 16.02 -6.47 4.23
N ALA A 144 16.12 -5.58 5.22
CA ALA A 144 15.00 -4.78 5.70
C ALA A 144 14.41 -3.90 4.61
N TYR A 145 15.25 -3.21 3.85
CA TYR A 145 14.84 -2.39 2.70
C TYR A 145 14.08 -3.22 1.67
N ASN A 146 14.61 -4.38 1.29
CA ASN A 146 13.97 -5.27 0.33
C ASN A 146 12.61 -5.80 0.83
N ILE A 147 12.46 -6.05 2.13
CA ILE A 147 11.19 -6.49 2.71
C ILE A 147 10.11 -5.39 2.57
N VAL A 148 10.44 -4.12 2.84
CA VAL A 148 9.49 -3.00 2.65
C VAL A 148 9.08 -2.88 1.18
N LEU A 149 10.05 -2.94 0.26
CA LEU A 149 9.76 -2.89 -1.17
C LEU A 149 8.97 -4.10 -1.66
N MET A 150 9.19 -5.28 -1.08
CA MET A 150 8.39 -6.46 -1.37
C MET A 150 6.92 -6.22 -1.00
N GLY A 151 6.64 -5.74 0.20
CA GLY A 151 5.30 -5.35 0.61
C GLY A 151 4.67 -4.36 -0.38
N LYS A 152 5.41 -3.31 -0.76
CA LYS A 152 4.99 -2.32 -1.75
C LYS A 152 4.57 -2.96 -3.07
N TYR A 153 5.43 -3.77 -3.69
CA TYR A 153 5.14 -4.31 -5.01
C TYR A 153 4.06 -5.40 -4.99
N ILE A 154 4.02 -6.20 -3.94
CA ILE A 154 2.98 -7.22 -3.76
C ILE A 154 1.60 -6.54 -3.64
N GLU A 155 1.48 -5.47 -2.84
CA GLU A 155 0.22 -4.73 -2.71
C GLU A 155 -0.23 -4.13 -4.04
N ARG A 156 0.70 -3.53 -4.79
CA ARG A 156 0.39 -2.95 -6.10
C ARG A 156 -0.08 -4.00 -7.09
N ILE A 157 0.54 -5.18 -7.11
CA ILE A 157 0.14 -6.29 -7.96
C ILE A 157 -1.26 -6.80 -7.54
N ASP A 158 -1.51 -6.96 -6.24
CA ASP A 158 -2.81 -7.39 -5.70
C ASP A 158 -3.93 -6.46 -6.18
N ILE A 159 -3.78 -5.16 -6.00
CA ILE A 159 -4.77 -4.16 -6.41
C ILE A 159 -4.95 -4.15 -7.94
N PHE A 160 -3.87 -4.18 -8.70
CA PHE A 160 -3.94 -4.21 -10.17
C PHE A 160 -4.67 -5.45 -10.70
N LEU A 161 -4.47 -6.60 -10.07
CA LEU A 161 -5.20 -7.84 -10.41
C LEU A 161 -6.70 -7.72 -10.11
N ARG A 162 -7.08 -7.12 -8.97
CA ARG A 162 -8.49 -6.91 -8.60
C ARG A 162 -9.20 -5.96 -9.55
N LEU A 163 -8.53 -4.87 -9.94
CA LEU A 163 -9.08 -3.86 -10.84
C LEU A 163 -9.02 -4.26 -12.32
N GLY A 164 -8.50 -5.45 -12.65
CA GLY A 164 -8.35 -5.90 -14.04
C GLY A 164 -7.43 -5.02 -14.88
N GLU A 165 -6.40 -4.44 -14.25
CA GLU A 165 -5.42 -3.60 -14.93
C GLU A 165 -4.66 -4.33 -16.03
N ASP A 166 -4.11 -3.57 -16.98
CA ASP A 166 -3.33 -4.10 -18.10
C ASP A 166 -2.17 -4.99 -17.63
N THR A 167 -2.04 -6.14 -18.26
CA THR A 167 -0.96 -7.11 -18.01
C THR A 167 0.43 -6.49 -18.09
N GLU A 168 0.65 -5.50 -18.99
CA GLU A 168 1.94 -4.81 -19.09
C GLU A 168 2.29 -4.05 -17.80
N ARG A 169 1.31 -3.43 -17.13
CA ARG A 169 1.51 -2.74 -15.85
C ARG A 169 1.85 -3.74 -14.74
N ILE A 170 1.16 -4.87 -14.71
CA ILE A 170 1.39 -5.95 -13.76
C ILE A 170 2.77 -6.54 -13.96
N ASP A 171 3.17 -6.86 -15.20
CA ASP A 171 4.49 -7.38 -15.55
C ASP A 171 5.63 -6.46 -15.10
N LYS A 172 5.48 -5.15 -15.26
CA LYS A 172 6.47 -4.17 -14.76
C LYS A 172 6.68 -4.29 -13.25
N MET A 173 5.61 -4.54 -12.49
CA MET A 173 5.72 -4.71 -11.03
C MET A 173 6.35 -6.06 -10.67
N TYR A 174 6.02 -7.14 -11.37
CA TYR A 174 6.70 -8.42 -11.21
C TYR A 174 8.19 -8.33 -11.51
N HIS A 175 8.59 -7.63 -12.57
CA HIS A 175 10.00 -7.39 -12.87
C HIS A 175 10.74 -6.64 -11.75
N ARG A 176 10.09 -5.67 -11.10
CA ARG A 176 10.66 -4.96 -9.96
C ARG A 176 10.78 -5.89 -8.74
N LEU A 177 9.72 -6.65 -8.45
CA LEU A 177 9.71 -7.62 -7.36
C LEU A 177 10.80 -8.69 -7.55
N ASN A 178 10.99 -9.17 -8.78
CA ASN A 178 11.98 -10.20 -9.11
C ASN A 178 13.44 -9.75 -8.88
N ARG A 179 13.72 -8.45 -8.92
CA ARG A 179 15.05 -7.91 -8.61
C ARG A 179 15.37 -7.95 -7.12
N ILE A 180 14.34 -7.92 -6.28
CA ILE A 180 14.47 -7.89 -4.82
C ILE A 180 14.60 -9.30 -4.25
N ILE A 181 14.03 -10.30 -4.92
CA ILE A 181 14.03 -11.70 -4.46
C ILE A 181 15.10 -12.48 -5.22
N PRO A 182 16.34 -12.60 -4.69
CA PRO A 182 17.40 -13.35 -5.34
C PRO A 182 17.02 -14.84 -5.48
N GLY A 183 17.20 -15.38 -6.69
CA GLY A 183 16.98 -16.81 -6.97
C GLY A 183 15.56 -17.21 -7.38
N ASN A 184 14.58 -16.35 -7.26
CA ASN A 184 13.25 -16.56 -7.83
C ASN A 184 13.17 -15.86 -9.19
N LYS A 185 13.59 -16.53 -10.24
CA LYS A 185 13.22 -16.11 -11.58
C LYS A 185 11.74 -16.41 -11.75
N PHE A 186 10.90 -15.37 -11.59
CA PHE A 186 9.52 -15.44 -12.02
C PHE A 186 9.55 -15.67 -13.54
N ASP A 187 9.21 -16.87 -13.95
CA ASP A 187 8.91 -17.12 -15.35
C ASP A 187 7.51 -16.54 -15.61
N ILE A 188 7.49 -15.27 -16.01
CA ILE A 188 6.27 -14.50 -16.29
C ILE A 188 5.38 -15.23 -17.30
N SER A 189 5.96 -16.07 -18.17
CA SER A 189 5.21 -16.88 -19.13
C SER A 189 4.40 -18.02 -18.49
N LYS A 190 4.64 -18.33 -17.21
CA LYS A 190 4.01 -19.43 -16.45
C LYS A 190 3.28 -18.97 -15.21
N VAL A 191 3.34 -17.70 -14.89
CA VAL A 191 2.62 -17.17 -13.73
C VAL A 191 1.16 -17.05 -14.12
N GLU A 192 0.34 -18.00 -13.70
CA GLU A 192 -1.05 -17.70 -13.43
C GLU A 192 -1.02 -16.57 -12.40
N TYR A 193 -1.52 -15.38 -12.79
CA TYR A 193 -1.63 -14.22 -11.90
C TYR A 193 -2.54 -14.58 -10.73
N ASN A 194 -1.96 -15.25 -9.74
CA ASN A 194 -2.66 -15.86 -8.63
C ASN A 194 -2.24 -15.11 -7.36
N LEU A 195 -3.21 -14.44 -6.73
CA LEU A 195 -3.03 -13.74 -5.47
C LEU A 195 -2.40 -14.61 -4.38
N GLN A 196 -2.76 -15.88 -4.33
CA GLN A 196 -2.19 -16.83 -3.36
C GLN A 196 -0.69 -17.04 -3.57
N TYR A 197 -0.25 -17.13 -4.81
CA TYR A 197 1.17 -17.22 -5.15
C TYR A 197 1.93 -15.96 -4.74
N VAL A 198 1.40 -14.78 -5.13
CA VAL A 198 2.02 -13.49 -4.82
C VAL A 198 2.19 -13.30 -3.30
N ASN A 199 1.18 -13.66 -2.53
CA ASN A 199 1.23 -13.57 -1.06
C ASN A 199 2.20 -14.60 -0.43
N SER A 200 2.45 -15.76 -1.08
CA SER A 200 3.42 -16.75 -0.59
C SER A 200 4.89 -16.32 -0.74
N LEU A 201 5.17 -15.28 -1.50
CA LEU A 201 6.53 -14.83 -1.81
C LEU A 201 7.28 -14.30 -0.58
N PHE A 202 6.58 -13.66 0.33
CA PHE A 202 7.17 -13.17 1.56
C PHE A 202 7.69 -14.32 2.45
N GLU A 203 6.89 -15.35 2.64
CA GLU A 203 7.31 -16.54 3.42
C GLU A 203 8.56 -17.18 2.81
N ARG A 204 8.57 -17.32 1.48
CA ARG A 204 9.75 -17.86 0.76
C ARG A 204 10.98 -16.98 0.93
N TYR A 205 10.80 -15.67 0.88
CA TYR A 205 11.91 -14.73 1.09
C TYR A 205 12.48 -14.87 2.50
N CYS A 206 11.64 -14.93 3.53
CA CYS A 206 12.06 -15.13 4.92
C CYS A 206 12.85 -16.44 5.07
N ILE A 207 12.34 -17.56 4.57
CA ILE A 207 13.03 -18.85 4.63
C ILE A 207 14.41 -18.80 3.96
N ASN A 208 14.51 -18.17 2.78
CA ASN A 208 15.76 -18.08 2.01
C ASN A 208 16.81 -17.17 2.68
N ASN A 209 16.40 -16.25 3.54
CA ASN A 209 17.30 -15.35 4.29
C ASN A 209 17.50 -15.77 5.75
N GLY A 210 16.97 -16.94 6.15
CA GLY A 210 17.14 -17.47 7.50
C GLY A 210 16.40 -16.67 8.59
N LEU A 211 15.27 -16.06 8.21
CA LEU A 211 14.39 -15.31 9.09
C LEU A 211 13.29 -16.18 9.66
#